data_442d19e30b524b91ae8447c7acfd23b8
#
_entry.id   442d19e30b524b91ae8447c7acfd23b8
#
_cell.length_a   1.000
_cell.length_b   1.000
_cell.length_c   1.000
_cell.angle_alpha   90.00
_cell.angle_beta   90.00
_cell.angle_gamma   90.00
#
_symmetry.space_group_name_H-M   'P 1'
#
loop_
_entity.id
_entity.type
_entity.pdbx_description
1 polymer ?
#
loop_
_entity_poly.entity_id
_entity_poly.type
_entity_poly.pdbx_seq_one_letter_code
_entity_poly.pdbx_strand_id
1 'polypeptide(L)'
;YADEDQQTILSSYEGWGGLSSYFEVEEKKVQLETLVGENTYKGIKSSILTSYYTNEKIINFMYQILSEIGVKGKLNILDPCMGTGNFYRMLPDTLQDSNLYGVELEETSCNIAKQLFQKANIQNCAFEKADLPDNYFDLIIGNVPFSDFSAADNTYGSCLIHDYFFLKALDLARPGGIVAMITTKGTMDKKSSRIRKMLAKKADLLCAIRLPETAFAVTGAKVSTDILFFQKRRYQTVGDEPEWVNIAQEANMYFGTHLNHMLGRMMEESGPYGKRFVCKEKEGMDWKACIDNFHLESYLKDVYEPGQTIENNDEEYVPAVDSISNMSYGIYNDHIYYRKNSMMKKIPDTGMVAKRIAAMIELRNVLKELISKEMQDVSDESIEPYRKKLNMTYDKFQKKFGLIHSRGNKLAFQEDDSYYLLCSLENLDENNKLKSKADIFTKRTIVPHSVPDKVNTAQES
;
A
#
# COMPACT_ATOMS: atom_id res chain seq x y z
N TYR A 1 -19.13 4.07 16.32
CA TYR A 1 -19.46 3.79 14.90
C TYR A 1 -20.76 4.52 14.56
N ALA A 2 -20.82 5.11 13.34
CA ALA A 2 -22.00 5.78 12.82
C ALA A 2 -23.13 4.77 12.56
N ASP A 3 -24.36 5.16 12.92
CA ASP A 3 -25.57 4.44 12.55
C ASP A 3 -26.00 4.75 11.10
N GLU A 4 -27.08 4.14 10.61
CA GLU A 4 -27.51 4.29 9.21
C GLU A 4 -27.88 5.76 8.85
N ASP A 5 -28.51 6.51 9.74
CA ASP A 5 -28.87 7.90 9.52
C ASP A 5 -27.63 8.77 9.44
N GLN A 6 -26.67 8.55 10.33
CA GLN A 6 -25.39 9.24 10.35
C GLN A 6 -24.55 8.89 9.10
N GLN A 7 -24.54 7.63 8.68
CA GLN A 7 -23.86 7.20 7.45
C GLN A 7 -24.46 7.87 6.21
N THR A 8 -25.79 8.05 6.17
CA THR A 8 -26.47 8.78 5.09
C THR A 8 -25.97 10.21 5.00
N ILE A 9 -25.87 10.91 6.15
CA ILE A 9 -25.32 12.27 6.20
C ILE A 9 -23.86 12.30 5.75
N LEU A 10 -23.02 11.39 6.27
CA LEU A 10 -21.60 11.32 5.94
C LEU A 10 -21.37 11.00 4.45
N SER A 11 -22.22 10.20 3.85
CA SER A 11 -22.13 9.84 2.42
C SER A 11 -22.37 11.02 1.47
N SER A 12 -23.00 12.11 1.95
CA SER A 12 -23.23 13.33 1.19
C SER A 12 -22.03 14.29 1.16
N TYR A 13 -20.94 13.96 1.87
CA TYR A 13 -19.72 14.76 1.88
C TYR A 13 -19.03 14.71 0.52
N GLU A 14 -18.89 15.85 -0.14
CA GLU A 14 -18.30 15.98 -1.49
C GLU A 14 -16.87 16.55 -1.49
N GLY A 15 -16.27 16.77 -0.30
CA GLY A 15 -14.92 17.33 -0.17
C GLY A 15 -14.84 18.80 -0.57
N TRP A 16 -13.60 19.27 -0.80
CA TRP A 16 -13.31 20.69 -0.97
C TRP A 16 -12.79 21.05 -2.36
N GLY A 17 -12.59 20.09 -3.26
CA GLY A 17 -11.98 20.31 -4.58
C GLY A 17 -12.74 21.34 -5.44
N GLY A 18 -14.06 21.38 -5.37
CA GLY A 18 -14.89 22.37 -6.08
C GLY A 18 -14.88 23.78 -5.49
N LEU A 19 -14.25 23.99 -4.34
CA LEU A 19 -14.25 25.25 -3.60
C LEU A 19 -12.90 25.99 -3.59
N SER A 20 -12.03 25.71 -4.57
CA SER A 20 -10.69 26.31 -4.68
C SER A 20 -10.71 27.85 -4.57
N SER A 21 -11.75 28.51 -5.11
CA SER A 21 -11.92 29.96 -5.03
C SER A 21 -12.06 30.49 -3.59
N TYR A 22 -12.48 29.66 -2.62
CA TYR A 22 -12.54 30.04 -1.21
C TYR A 22 -11.15 30.20 -0.59
N PHE A 23 -10.13 29.60 -1.20
CA PHE A 23 -8.74 29.63 -0.73
C PHE A 23 -7.90 30.70 -1.43
N GLU A 24 -8.46 31.37 -2.44
CA GLU A 24 -7.83 32.48 -3.17
C GLU A 24 -8.20 33.85 -2.59
N VAL A 25 -9.34 33.96 -1.91
CA VAL A 25 -9.87 35.20 -1.33
C VAL A 25 -9.57 35.26 0.16
N GLU A 26 -8.75 36.24 0.60
CA GLU A 26 -8.24 36.34 1.98
C GLU A 26 -9.36 36.37 3.04
N GLU A 27 -10.43 37.11 2.78
CA GLU A 27 -11.57 37.22 3.69
C GLU A 27 -12.28 35.87 3.90
N LYS A 28 -12.41 35.08 2.84
CA LYS A 28 -13.00 33.73 2.89
C LYS A 28 -12.08 32.74 3.59
N LYS A 29 -10.76 32.87 3.43
CA LYS A 29 -9.77 32.04 4.16
C LYS A 29 -9.93 32.21 5.65
N VAL A 30 -9.93 33.47 6.13
CA VAL A 30 -10.04 33.79 7.57
C VAL A 30 -11.37 33.26 8.12
N GLN A 31 -12.47 33.42 7.39
CA GLN A 31 -13.77 32.88 7.78
C GLN A 31 -13.76 31.36 7.90
N LEU A 32 -13.21 30.66 6.91
CA LEU A 32 -13.13 29.20 6.91
C LEU A 32 -12.22 28.70 8.03
N GLU A 33 -11.03 29.30 8.21
CA GLU A 33 -10.10 28.94 9.27
C GLU A 33 -10.69 29.12 10.67
N THR A 34 -11.47 30.22 10.86
CA THR A 34 -12.19 30.48 12.11
C THR A 34 -13.28 29.43 12.37
N LEU A 35 -13.95 28.96 11.32
CA LEU A 35 -15.06 28.00 11.40
C LEU A 35 -14.57 26.58 11.71
N VAL A 36 -13.50 26.14 11.06
CA VAL A 36 -13.03 24.72 11.14
C VAL A 36 -11.82 24.53 12.04
N GLY A 37 -11.15 25.61 12.44
CA GLY A 37 -9.90 25.58 13.20
C GLY A 37 -8.66 25.40 12.33
N GLU A 38 -7.49 25.86 12.81
CA GLU A 38 -6.25 25.94 12.04
C GLU A 38 -5.79 24.58 11.50
N ASN A 39 -5.83 23.52 12.29
CA ASN A 39 -5.37 22.19 11.88
C ASN A 39 -6.26 21.60 10.77
N THR A 40 -7.58 21.67 10.93
CA THR A 40 -8.56 21.22 9.92
C THR A 40 -8.42 22.05 8.64
N TYR A 41 -8.26 23.37 8.77
CA TYR A 41 -8.03 24.25 7.60
C TYR A 41 -6.77 23.86 6.82
N LYS A 42 -5.66 23.56 7.49
CA LYS A 42 -4.42 23.10 6.84
C LYS A 42 -4.62 21.77 6.10
N GLY A 43 -5.34 20.83 6.72
CA GLY A 43 -5.72 19.55 6.10
C GLY A 43 -6.56 19.76 4.84
N ILE A 44 -7.64 20.54 4.94
CA ILE A 44 -8.51 20.90 3.82
C ILE A 44 -7.71 21.54 2.68
N LYS A 45 -6.89 22.55 3.00
CA LYS A 45 -6.07 23.28 2.01
C LYS A 45 -5.10 22.35 1.26
N SER A 46 -4.51 21.37 1.94
CA SER A 46 -3.62 20.39 1.32
C SER A 46 -4.37 19.42 0.40
N SER A 47 -5.64 19.15 0.68
CA SER A 47 -6.47 18.19 -0.07
C SER A 47 -7.13 18.79 -1.32
N ILE A 48 -7.25 20.12 -1.44
CA ILE A 48 -7.95 20.77 -2.56
C ILE A 48 -7.41 20.33 -3.93
N LEU A 49 -6.12 20.16 -4.05
CA LEU A 49 -5.46 19.79 -5.31
C LEU A 49 -5.55 18.29 -5.62
N THR A 50 -5.99 17.49 -4.68
CA THR A 50 -6.02 16.01 -4.78
C THR A 50 -7.42 15.41 -4.58
N SER A 51 -8.37 16.17 -4.02
CA SER A 51 -9.74 15.72 -3.73
C SER A 51 -10.67 15.92 -4.92
N TYR A 52 -10.43 15.19 -6.00
CA TYR A 52 -11.33 15.15 -7.15
C TYR A 52 -12.24 13.92 -7.05
N TYR A 53 -13.51 14.14 -6.67
CA TYR A 53 -14.49 13.06 -6.58
C TYR A 53 -14.82 12.54 -7.98
N THR A 54 -14.69 11.24 -8.15
CA THR A 54 -14.97 10.58 -9.42
C THR A 54 -16.48 10.49 -9.64
N ASN A 55 -16.94 10.89 -10.82
CA ASN A 55 -18.35 10.79 -11.20
C ASN A 55 -18.82 9.33 -11.18
N GLU A 56 -20.01 9.09 -10.62
CA GLU A 56 -20.61 7.74 -10.49
C GLU A 56 -20.68 6.99 -11.82
N LYS A 57 -20.98 7.69 -12.92
CA LYS A 57 -21.00 7.07 -14.26
C LYS A 57 -19.65 6.49 -14.66
N ILE A 58 -18.53 7.15 -14.30
CA ILE A 58 -17.18 6.67 -14.56
C ILE A 58 -16.86 5.43 -13.70
N ILE A 59 -17.25 5.47 -12.42
CA ILE A 59 -17.04 4.34 -11.50
C ILE A 59 -17.82 3.11 -12.00
N ASN A 60 -19.09 3.27 -12.33
CA ASN A 60 -19.92 2.20 -12.86
C ASN A 60 -19.35 1.63 -14.17
N PHE A 61 -18.86 2.50 -15.03
CA PHE A 61 -18.21 2.08 -16.27
C PHE A 61 -16.93 1.26 -16.01
N MET A 62 -16.12 1.64 -15.04
CA MET A 62 -14.95 0.85 -14.65
C MET A 62 -15.37 -0.54 -14.14
N TYR A 63 -16.40 -0.63 -13.30
CA TYR A 63 -16.92 -1.91 -12.82
C TYR A 63 -17.57 -2.74 -13.94
N GLN A 64 -18.22 -2.11 -14.92
CA GLN A 64 -18.72 -2.81 -16.11
C GLN A 64 -17.57 -3.48 -16.87
N ILE A 65 -16.50 -2.75 -17.15
CA ILE A 65 -15.31 -3.32 -17.84
C ILE A 65 -14.70 -4.45 -17.01
N LEU A 66 -14.56 -4.27 -15.69
CA LEU A 66 -14.05 -5.31 -14.79
C LEU A 66 -14.93 -6.56 -14.82
N SER A 67 -16.25 -6.40 -14.86
CA SER A 67 -17.20 -7.51 -15.02
C SER A 67 -17.03 -8.22 -16.35
N GLU A 68 -16.85 -7.50 -17.47
CA GLU A 68 -16.62 -8.07 -18.80
C GLU A 68 -15.26 -8.81 -18.86
N ILE A 69 -14.23 -8.30 -18.17
CA ILE A 69 -12.93 -8.98 -18.00
C ILE A 69 -13.07 -10.27 -17.18
N GLY A 70 -14.16 -10.44 -16.41
CA GLY A 70 -14.44 -11.63 -15.61
C GLY A 70 -14.13 -11.47 -14.12
N VAL A 71 -13.90 -10.26 -13.63
CA VAL A 71 -13.62 -9.97 -12.20
C VAL A 71 -14.89 -10.16 -11.39
N LYS A 72 -14.92 -11.15 -10.50
CA LYS A 72 -16.08 -11.51 -9.66
C LYS A 72 -15.68 -12.37 -8.46
N GLY A 73 -16.56 -12.44 -7.47
CA GLY A 73 -16.41 -13.30 -6.29
C GLY A 73 -15.82 -12.55 -5.11
N LYS A 74 -15.39 -13.28 -4.10
CA LYS A 74 -14.77 -12.71 -2.90
C LYS A 74 -13.31 -12.39 -3.17
N LEU A 75 -12.95 -11.12 -3.16
CA LEU A 75 -11.64 -10.60 -3.51
C LEU A 75 -11.03 -9.79 -2.36
N ASN A 76 -9.71 -9.60 -2.39
CA ASN A 76 -9.02 -8.56 -1.64
C ASN A 76 -8.91 -7.31 -2.53
N ILE A 77 -9.67 -6.27 -2.20
CA ILE A 77 -9.77 -5.05 -3.01
C ILE A 77 -9.10 -3.88 -2.27
N LEU A 78 -8.19 -3.16 -2.95
CA LEU A 78 -7.54 -1.96 -2.44
C LEU A 78 -7.95 -0.73 -3.25
N ASP A 79 -8.33 0.34 -2.54
CA ASP A 79 -8.34 1.71 -3.08
C ASP A 79 -7.18 2.50 -2.44
N PRO A 80 -6.12 2.84 -3.21
CA PRO A 80 -4.92 3.46 -2.66
C PRO A 80 -5.04 4.96 -2.37
N CYS A 81 -6.17 5.60 -2.71
CA CYS A 81 -6.49 7.02 -2.48
C CYS A 81 -8.00 7.22 -2.41
N MET A 82 -8.61 6.54 -1.44
CA MET A 82 -10.04 6.23 -1.44
C MET A 82 -10.98 7.44 -1.21
N GLY A 83 -10.47 8.58 -0.72
CA GLY A 83 -11.32 9.67 -0.28
C GLY A 83 -12.31 9.18 0.78
N THR A 84 -13.60 9.46 0.57
CA THR A 84 -14.68 8.91 1.41
C THR A 84 -15.17 7.53 0.99
N GLY A 85 -14.55 6.91 -0.03
CA GLY A 85 -14.83 5.54 -0.47
C GLY A 85 -15.89 5.42 -1.56
N ASN A 86 -15.93 6.34 -2.53
CA ASN A 86 -16.92 6.31 -3.60
C ASN A 86 -16.85 5.04 -4.44
N PHE A 87 -15.67 4.49 -4.68
CA PHE A 87 -15.54 3.20 -5.38
C PHE A 87 -16.20 2.06 -4.58
N TYR A 88 -16.07 2.06 -3.26
CA TYR A 88 -16.68 1.02 -2.41
C TYR A 88 -18.18 1.20 -2.26
N ARG A 89 -18.69 2.44 -2.26
CA ARG A 89 -20.13 2.71 -2.24
C ARG A 89 -20.83 2.16 -3.48
N MET A 90 -20.14 2.12 -4.60
CA MET A 90 -20.65 1.63 -5.90
C MET A 90 -20.18 0.22 -6.24
N LEU A 91 -19.69 -0.52 -5.24
CA LEU A 91 -19.25 -1.89 -5.44
C LEU A 91 -20.41 -2.77 -5.93
N PRO A 92 -20.27 -3.47 -7.06
CA PRO A 92 -21.34 -4.32 -7.58
C PRO A 92 -21.60 -5.52 -6.69
N ASP A 93 -22.82 -6.05 -6.72
CA ASP A 93 -23.27 -7.21 -5.90
C ASP A 93 -22.33 -8.41 -6.04
N THR A 94 -21.75 -8.62 -7.21
CA THR A 94 -20.81 -9.71 -7.48
C THR A 94 -19.50 -9.61 -6.68
N LEU A 95 -19.23 -8.47 -6.03
CA LEU A 95 -18.02 -8.19 -5.25
C LEU A 95 -18.31 -7.83 -3.78
N GLN A 96 -19.57 -7.84 -3.33
CA GLN A 96 -19.99 -7.37 -2.00
C GLN A 96 -19.35 -8.16 -0.82
N ASP A 97 -19.00 -9.41 -1.03
CA ASP A 97 -18.36 -10.27 0.01
C ASP A 97 -16.84 -10.07 0.10
N SER A 98 -16.28 -9.11 -0.63
CA SER A 98 -14.85 -8.86 -0.70
C SER A 98 -14.29 -8.23 0.58
N ASN A 99 -13.01 -8.47 0.84
CA ASN A 99 -12.26 -7.78 1.87
C ASN A 99 -11.80 -6.42 1.33
N LEU A 100 -12.17 -5.33 1.99
CA LEU A 100 -11.89 -3.98 1.52
C LEU A 100 -10.72 -3.36 2.29
N TYR A 101 -9.79 -2.77 1.55
CA TYR A 101 -8.61 -2.08 2.06
C TYR A 101 -8.55 -0.68 1.45
N GLY A 102 -8.23 0.33 2.25
CA GLY A 102 -8.16 1.69 1.77
C GLY A 102 -6.98 2.46 2.35
N VAL A 103 -6.47 3.39 1.57
CA VAL A 103 -5.50 4.38 2.03
C VAL A 103 -6.04 5.76 1.71
N GLU A 104 -5.99 6.66 2.69
CA GLU A 104 -6.39 8.05 2.52
C GLU A 104 -5.48 8.97 3.33
N LEU A 105 -4.97 10.00 2.67
CA LEU A 105 -4.05 10.96 3.26
C LEU A 105 -4.80 11.99 4.13
N GLU A 106 -5.94 12.49 3.65
CA GLU A 106 -6.72 13.53 4.30
C GLU A 106 -7.52 12.93 5.44
N GLU A 107 -7.30 13.44 6.66
CA GLU A 107 -7.82 12.87 7.89
C GLU A 107 -9.36 12.87 7.96
N THR A 108 -10.02 13.93 7.49
CA THR A 108 -11.49 14.03 7.52
C THR A 108 -12.13 13.00 6.61
N SER A 109 -11.66 12.90 5.38
CA SER A 109 -12.12 11.90 4.40
C SER A 109 -11.88 10.49 4.90
N CYS A 110 -10.69 10.24 5.49
CA CYS A 110 -10.35 8.94 6.08
C CYS A 110 -11.29 8.58 7.23
N ASN A 111 -11.57 9.54 8.13
CA ASN A 111 -12.48 9.31 9.26
C ASN A 111 -13.90 9.05 8.79
N ILE A 112 -14.37 9.76 7.76
CA ILE A 112 -15.68 9.50 7.13
C ILE A 112 -15.69 8.08 6.53
N ALA A 113 -14.68 7.72 5.74
CA ALA A 113 -14.59 6.40 5.14
C ALA A 113 -14.62 5.26 6.18
N LYS A 114 -13.93 5.42 7.32
CA LYS A 114 -13.97 4.46 8.45
C LYS A 114 -15.36 4.31 9.07
N GLN A 115 -16.18 5.36 9.06
CA GLN A 115 -17.56 5.28 9.55
C GLN A 115 -18.50 4.64 8.53
N LEU A 116 -18.26 4.87 7.23
CA LEU A 116 -19.06 4.27 6.15
C LEU A 116 -18.72 2.79 5.92
N PHE A 117 -17.44 2.43 6.02
CA PHE A 117 -16.94 1.07 5.74
C PHE A 117 -16.29 0.46 6.97
N GLN A 118 -17.09 0.22 8.01
CA GLN A 118 -16.64 -0.19 9.36
C GLN A 118 -15.90 -1.53 9.40
N LYS A 119 -16.04 -2.37 8.37
CA LYS A 119 -15.34 -3.67 8.24
C LYS A 119 -14.08 -3.58 7.38
N ALA A 120 -13.84 -2.44 6.73
CA ALA A 120 -12.68 -2.25 5.86
C ALA A 120 -11.42 -1.93 6.67
N ASN A 121 -10.27 -2.35 6.16
CA ASN A 121 -8.96 -1.97 6.70
C ASN A 121 -8.52 -0.65 6.05
N ILE A 122 -8.67 0.46 6.77
CA ILE A 122 -8.39 1.80 6.23
C ILE A 122 -7.24 2.46 6.99
N GLN A 123 -6.19 2.85 6.26
CA GLN A 123 -5.01 3.53 6.79
C GLN A 123 -5.05 5.02 6.46
N ASN A 124 -4.82 5.86 7.48
CA ASN A 124 -4.68 7.31 7.31
C ASN A 124 -3.20 7.68 7.16
N CYS A 125 -2.70 7.62 5.95
CA CYS A 125 -1.31 7.98 5.63
C CYS A 125 -1.15 8.24 4.13
N ALA A 126 0.01 8.75 3.73
CA ALA A 126 0.40 8.79 2.31
C ALA A 126 0.59 7.36 1.78
N PHE A 127 0.20 7.10 0.53
CA PHE A 127 0.31 5.77 -0.08
C PHE A 127 1.74 5.24 -0.09
N GLU A 128 2.75 6.12 -0.20
CA GLU A 128 4.17 5.76 -0.09
C GLU A 128 4.51 5.10 1.26
N LYS A 129 3.82 5.52 2.33
CA LYS A 129 4.03 5.03 3.70
C LYS A 129 3.03 3.95 4.10
N ALA A 130 2.05 3.69 3.23
CA ALA A 130 1.03 2.70 3.52
C ALA A 130 1.63 1.31 3.62
N ASP A 131 1.12 0.59 4.55
CA ASP A 131 1.57 -0.63 5.10
C ASP A 131 0.72 -1.80 4.60
N LEU A 132 1.07 -2.30 3.42
CA LEU A 132 0.27 -3.24 2.66
C LEU A 132 1.14 -4.40 2.16
N PRO A 133 0.61 -5.64 2.15
CA PRO A 133 1.35 -6.81 1.70
C PRO A 133 1.57 -6.81 0.18
N ASP A 134 2.79 -7.17 -0.24
CA ASP A 134 3.11 -7.40 -1.64
C ASP A 134 2.40 -8.65 -2.18
N ASN A 135 2.06 -8.66 -3.47
CA ASN A 135 1.44 -9.81 -4.16
C ASN A 135 0.13 -10.32 -3.51
N TYR A 136 -0.67 -9.44 -2.99
CA TYR A 136 -1.82 -9.81 -2.16
C TYR A 136 -3.18 -9.47 -2.78
N PHE A 137 -3.30 -8.29 -3.42
CA PHE A 137 -4.60 -7.79 -3.87
C PHE A 137 -5.03 -8.40 -5.20
N ASP A 138 -6.29 -8.82 -5.27
CA ASP A 138 -6.93 -9.30 -6.49
C ASP A 138 -7.29 -8.15 -7.42
N LEU A 139 -7.76 -7.04 -6.84
CA LEU A 139 -8.14 -5.82 -7.53
C LEU A 139 -7.61 -4.61 -6.79
N ILE A 140 -6.96 -3.71 -7.51
CA ILE A 140 -6.64 -2.36 -7.03
C ILE A 140 -7.35 -1.38 -7.93
N ILE A 141 -8.23 -0.55 -7.34
CA ILE A 141 -9.10 0.36 -8.08
C ILE A 141 -9.12 1.74 -7.40
N GLY A 142 -9.09 2.81 -8.17
CA GLY A 142 -9.13 4.16 -7.61
C GLY A 142 -8.88 5.26 -8.63
N ASN A 143 -8.84 6.51 -8.16
CA ASN A 143 -8.51 7.69 -8.95
C ASN A 143 -7.27 8.34 -8.32
N VAL A 144 -6.09 8.14 -8.93
CA VAL A 144 -4.82 8.61 -8.35
C VAL A 144 -4.71 10.14 -8.34
N PRO A 145 -3.96 10.75 -7.41
CA PRO A 145 -3.78 12.18 -7.36
C PRO A 145 -3.09 12.72 -8.63
N PHE A 146 -3.65 13.81 -9.21
CA PHE A 146 -3.14 14.46 -10.41
C PHE A 146 -2.24 15.63 -10.04
N SER A 147 -0.94 15.38 -9.91
CA SER A 147 0.00 16.41 -9.51
C SER A 147 1.36 16.28 -10.21
N ASP A 148 2.05 17.40 -10.35
CA ASP A 148 3.38 17.45 -10.95
C ASP A 148 4.52 17.26 -9.93
N PHE A 149 4.20 16.96 -8.67
CA PHE A 149 5.23 16.62 -7.68
C PHE A 149 5.68 15.16 -7.79
N SER A 150 6.94 14.93 -7.45
CA SER A 150 7.51 13.59 -7.38
C SER A 150 7.10 12.89 -6.09
N ALA A 151 6.96 11.57 -6.16
CA ALA A 151 6.78 10.74 -4.98
C ALA A 151 7.96 10.91 -4.00
N ALA A 152 7.67 10.88 -2.70
CA ALA A 152 8.69 11.00 -1.67
C ALA A 152 9.54 9.73 -1.52
N ASP A 153 9.02 8.59 -1.97
CA ASP A 153 9.71 7.31 -1.97
C ASP A 153 10.50 7.11 -3.28
N ASN A 154 11.78 6.77 -3.17
CA ASN A 154 12.69 6.58 -4.28
C ASN A 154 12.80 5.13 -4.77
N THR A 155 11.95 4.22 -4.31
CA THR A 155 11.98 2.78 -4.70
C THR A 155 12.02 2.58 -6.21
N TYR A 156 11.31 3.43 -6.98
CA TYR A 156 11.27 3.36 -8.45
C TYR A 156 12.10 4.46 -9.13
N GLY A 157 12.97 5.15 -8.37
CA GLY A 157 13.66 6.36 -8.79
C GLY A 157 12.70 7.55 -8.93
N SER A 158 13.21 8.73 -9.26
CA SER A 158 12.37 9.93 -9.41
C SER A 158 11.25 9.70 -10.43
N CYS A 159 10.01 9.73 -9.98
CA CYS A 159 8.80 9.63 -10.81
C CYS A 159 7.70 10.51 -10.23
N LEU A 160 6.75 10.93 -11.07
CA LEU A 160 5.59 11.69 -10.61
C LEU A 160 4.67 10.80 -9.77
N ILE A 161 3.93 11.43 -8.86
CA ILE A 161 3.09 10.72 -7.90
C ILE A 161 2.11 9.74 -8.57
N HIS A 162 1.46 10.14 -9.65
CA HIS A 162 0.52 9.26 -10.36
C HIS A 162 1.20 8.04 -10.99
N ASP A 163 2.43 8.16 -11.49
CA ASP A 163 3.21 7.03 -12.01
C ASP A 163 3.67 6.09 -10.87
N TYR A 164 4.05 6.65 -9.72
CA TYR A 164 4.40 5.90 -8.53
C TYR A 164 3.24 5.00 -8.07
N PHE A 165 2.02 5.53 -8.06
CA PHE A 165 0.83 4.76 -7.68
C PHE A 165 0.68 3.49 -8.50
N PHE A 166 0.86 3.55 -9.83
CA PHE A 166 0.79 2.35 -10.68
C PHE A 166 1.90 1.36 -10.40
N LEU A 167 3.13 1.83 -10.21
CA LEU A 167 4.27 0.96 -9.94
C LEU A 167 4.11 0.21 -8.61
N LYS A 168 3.73 0.94 -7.54
CA LYS A 168 3.46 0.35 -6.23
C LYS A 168 2.23 -0.56 -6.25
N ALA A 169 1.15 -0.14 -6.89
CA ALA A 169 -0.04 -0.97 -7.03
C ALA A 169 0.27 -2.32 -7.72
N LEU A 170 1.11 -2.33 -8.75
CA LEU A 170 1.54 -3.57 -9.38
C LEU A 170 2.42 -4.45 -8.50
N ASP A 171 3.17 -3.89 -7.54
CA ASP A 171 3.89 -4.71 -6.57
C ASP A 171 2.93 -5.33 -5.54
N LEU A 172 1.93 -4.58 -5.12
CA LEU A 172 0.90 -5.01 -4.16
C LEU A 172 -0.12 -6.00 -4.77
N ALA A 173 -0.44 -5.87 -6.06
CA ALA A 173 -1.33 -6.81 -6.75
C ALA A 173 -0.72 -8.21 -6.77
N ARG A 174 -1.53 -9.27 -6.61
CA ARG A 174 -1.06 -10.64 -6.81
C ARG A 174 -0.79 -10.93 -8.30
N PRO A 175 0.00 -11.96 -8.62
CA PRO A 175 0.10 -12.45 -10.01
C PRO A 175 -1.28 -12.77 -10.58
N GLY A 176 -1.62 -12.21 -11.76
CA GLY A 176 -2.96 -12.29 -12.38
C GLY A 176 -3.99 -11.31 -11.81
N GLY A 177 -3.65 -10.56 -10.76
CA GLY A 177 -4.52 -9.51 -10.21
C GLY A 177 -4.61 -8.30 -11.14
N ILE A 178 -5.68 -7.52 -10.98
CA ILE A 178 -5.99 -6.36 -11.82
C ILE A 178 -5.69 -5.05 -11.09
N VAL A 179 -5.09 -4.11 -11.81
CA VAL A 179 -4.92 -2.71 -11.39
C VAL A 179 -5.71 -1.84 -12.36
N ALA A 180 -6.79 -1.24 -11.87
CA ALA A 180 -7.72 -0.41 -12.64
C ALA A 180 -7.76 0.99 -12.05
N MET A 181 -7.01 1.96 -12.58
CA MET A 181 -6.93 3.29 -12.00
C MET A 181 -7.06 4.41 -13.03
N ILE A 182 -7.62 5.53 -12.58
CA ILE A 182 -7.72 6.77 -13.35
C ILE A 182 -6.46 7.59 -13.11
N THR A 183 -5.89 8.12 -14.19
CA THR A 183 -4.70 8.97 -14.17
C THR A 183 -4.78 10.10 -15.20
N THR A 184 -3.82 10.99 -15.21
CA THR A 184 -3.68 11.96 -16.29
C THR A 184 -3.20 11.28 -17.57
N LYS A 185 -3.52 11.85 -18.74
CA LYS A 185 -2.97 11.37 -20.02
C LYS A 185 -1.42 11.32 -20.01
N GLY A 186 -0.77 12.02 -19.09
CA GLY A 186 0.68 12.09 -18.98
C GLY A 186 1.33 10.72 -18.76
N THR A 187 0.71 9.78 -18.07
CA THR A 187 1.25 8.42 -17.92
C THR A 187 1.47 7.75 -19.27
N MET A 188 0.51 7.89 -20.19
CA MET A 188 0.58 7.29 -21.52
C MET A 188 1.38 8.15 -22.52
N ASP A 189 1.26 9.49 -22.49
CA ASP A 189 1.75 10.38 -23.54
C ASP A 189 3.11 11.02 -23.26
N LYS A 190 3.73 10.82 -22.08
CA LYS A 190 5.07 11.38 -21.80
C LYS A 190 6.10 10.95 -22.85
N LYS A 191 6.93 11.90 -23.30
CA LYS A 191 8.05 11.62 -24.24
C LYS A 191 8.98 10.54 -23.71
N SER A 192 9.31 10.57 -22.41
CA SER A 192 10.07 9.51 -21.77
C SER A 192 9.24 8.23 -21.61
N SER A 193 9.70 7.14 -22.21
CA SER A 193 9.08 5.82 -22.07
C SER A 193 9.47 5.06 -20.80
N ARG A 194 10.33 5.64 -19.94
CA ARG A 194 10.91 4.93 -18.78
C ARG A 194 9.84 4.27 -17.90
N ILE A 195 8.82 5.01 -17.52
CA ILE A 195 7.74 4.48 -16.65
C ILE A 195 6.95 3.40 -17.38
N ARG A 196 6.54 3.64 -18.63
CA ARG A 196 5.81 2.63 -19.42
C ARG A 196 6.62 1.33 -19.60
N LYS A 197 7.94 1.42 -19.77
CA LYS A 197 8.83 0.25 -19.79
C LYS A 197 8.86 -0.49 -18.45
N MET A 198 8.84 0.24 -17.34
CA MET A 198 8.78 -0.38 -16.01
C MET A 198 7.44 -1.08 -15.78
N LEU A 199 6.33 -0.46 -16.17
CA LEU A 199 4.99 -1.07 -16.12
C LEU A 199 4.90 -2.32 -17.00
N ALA A 200 5.39 -2.23 -18.25
CA ALA A 200 5.38 -3.33 -19.21
C ALA A 200 6.19 -4.55 -18.78
N LYS A 201 7.20 -4.37 -17.93
CA LYS A 201 7.94 -5.50 -17.32
C LYS A 201 7.11 -6.24 -16.26
N LYS A 202 6.18 -5.56 -15.61
CA LYS A 202 5.40 -6.10 -14.49
C LYS A 202 4.01 -6.60 -14.92
N ALA A 203 3.41 -5.99 -15.95
CA ALA A 203 2.00 -6.19 -16.29
C ALA A 203 1.72 -6.08 -17.79
N ASP A 204 0.60 -6.67 -18.19
CA ASP A 204 -0.02 -6.47 -19.49
C ASP A 204 -1.06 -5.36 -19.38
N LEU A 205 -1.03 -4.40 -20.32
CA LEU A 205 -2.10 -3.41 -20.46
C LEU A 205 -3.27 -4.11 -21.18
N LEU A 206 -4.35 -4.38 -20.45
CA LEU A 206 -5.55 -4.96 -21.01
C LEU A 206 -6.34 -3.93 -21.81
N CYS A 207 -6.55 -2.76 -21.18
CA CYS A 207 -7.35 -1.70 -21.79
C CYS A 207 -6.89 -0.33 -21.26
N ALA A 208 -6.90 0.68 -22.14
CA ALA A 208 -6.72 2.09 -21.77
C ALA A 208 -7.84 2.90 -22.42
N ILE A 209 -8.56 3.70 -21.62
CA ILE A 209 -9.67 4.50 -22.10
C ILE A 209 -9.40 5.97 -21.81
N ARG A 210 -9.40 6.79 -22.85
CA ARG A 210 -9.17 8.23 -22.75
C ARG A 210 -10.48 8.99 -22.65
N LEU A 211 -10.63 9.75 -21.57
CA LEU A 211 -11.76 10.63 -21.31
C LEU A 211 -11.46 12.07 -21.74
N PRO A 212 -12.45 12.81 -22.25
CA PRO A 212 -12.29 14.22 -22.51
C PRO A 212 -12.17 15.03 -21.21
N GLU A 213 -11.59 16.24 -21.32
CA GLU A 213 -11.35 17.12 -20.16
C GLU A 213 -12.63 17.57 -19.43
N THR A 214 -13.80 17.42 -20.07
CA THR A 214 -15.11 17.72 -19.46
C THR A 214 -15.57 16.65 -18.47
N ALA A 215 -15.01 15.46 -18.51
CA ALA A 215 -15.39 14.35 -17.62
C ALA A 215 -15.17 14.67 -16.11
N PHE A 216 -14.20 15.53 -15.81
CA PHE A 216 -13.90 16.00 -14.45
C PHE A 216 -14.16 17.50 -14.25
N ALA A 217 -14.82 18.18 -15.22
CA ALA A 217 -15.06 19.64 -15.13
C ALA A 217 -15.94 20.06 -13.95
N VAL A 218 -16.87 19.20 -13.53
CA VAL A 218 -17.75 19.45 -12.36
C VAL A 218 -16.93 19.59 -11.07
N THR A 219 -15.81 18.88 -10.96
CA THR A 219 -14.90 18.94 -9.82
C THR A 219 -13.84 20.04 -9.95
N GLY A 220 -13.94 20.89 -10.99
CA GLY A 220 -13.02 22.01 -11.23
C GLY A 220 -11.76 21.66 -12.02
N ALA A 221 -11.54 20.39 -12.35
CA ALA A 221 -10.36 19.95 -13.12
C ALA A 221 -10.66 19.93 -14.62
N LYS A 222 -9.85 20.71 -15.39
CA LYS A 222 -9.82 20.63 -16.86
C LYS A 222 -8.60 19.85 -17.29
N VAL A 223 -8.67 18.54 -17.22
CA VAL A 223 -7.57 17.64 -17.54
C VAL A 223 -8.07 16.43 -18.33
N SER A 224 -7.38 16.10 -19.42
CA SER A 224 -7.62 14.83 -20.13
C SER A 224 -7.06 13.69 -19.31
N THR A 225 -7.90 12.70 -19.04
CA THR A 225 -7.58 11.56 -18.16
C THR A 225 -7.63 10.25 -18.93
N ASP A 226 -6.88 9.28 -18.44
CA ASP A 226 -6.90 7.91 -18.93
C ASP A 226 -7.32 6.97 -17.79
N ILE A 227 -8.18 6.00 -18.10
CA ILE A 227 -8.47 4.85 -17.24
C ILE A 227 -7.62 3.72 -17.75
N LEU A 228 -6.74 3.17 -16.92
CA LEU A 228 -5.82 2.11 -17.31
C LEU A 228 -6.13 0.83 -16.56
N PHE A 229 -6.27 -0.27 -17.31
CA PHE A 229 -6.50 -1.60 -16.75
C PHE A 229 -5.28 -2.46 -17.04
N PHE A 230 -4.53 -2.80 -16.01
CA PHE A 230 -3.37 -3.68 -16.09
C PHE A 230 -3.67 -5.02 -15.41
N GLN A 231 -3.17 -6.10 -15.99
CA GLN A 231 -3.10 -7.40 -15.32
C GLN A 231 -1.65 -7.71 -14.96
N LYS A 232 -1.38 -7.95 -13.68
CA LYS A 232 -0.03 -8.29 -13.24
C LYS A 232 0.39 -9.64 -13.79
N ARG A 233 1.58 -9.69 -14.41
CA ARG A 233 2.15 -10.93 -14.94
C ARG A 233 2.58 -11.87 -13.82
N ARG A 234 2.46 -13.17 -14.05
CA ARG A 234 2.98 -14.20 -13.13
C ARG A 234 4.51 -14.27 -13.16
N TYR A 235 5.10 -14.02 -14.33
CA TYR A 235 6.54 -14.02 -14.54
C TYR A 235 6.96 -12.78 -15.32
N GLN A 236 8.14 -12.25 -15.02
CA GLN A 236 8.73 -11.21 -15.84
C GLN A 236 9.10 -11.82 -17.18
N THR A 237 8.54 -11.33 -18.27
CA THR A 237 8.91 -11.77 -19.61
C THR A 237 10.01 -10.87 -20.17
N VAL A 238 11.04 -11.50 -20.72
CA VAL A 238 12.01 -10.85 -21.60
C VAL A 238 11.46 -11.06 -23.02
N GLY A 239 10.73 -10.09 -23.52
CA GLY A 239 10.14 -10.11 -24.86
C GLY A 239 10.17 -8.73 -25.49
N ASP A 240 9.65 -8.63 -26.71
CA ASP A 240 9.52 -7.36 -27.42
C ASP A 240 8.66 -6.37 -26.62
N GLU A 241 9.04 -5.09 -26.68
CA GLU A 241 8.29 -4.03 -26.01
C GLU A 241 6.91 -3.89 -26.67
N PRO A 242 5.81 -3.93 -25.90
CA PRO A 242 4.48 -3.74 -26.45
C PRO A 242 4.31 -2.31 -27.00
N GLU A 243 3.46 -2.17 -28.02
CA GLU A 243 3.25 -0.92 -28.76
C GLU A 243 2.91 0.26 -27.86
N TRP A 244 2.12 0.04 -26.82
CA TRP A 244 1.70 1.09 -25.88
C TRP A 244 2.86 1.69 -25.04
N VAL A 245 4.05 1.14 -25.08
CA VAL A 245 5.25 1.75 -24.47
C VAL A 245 5.69 2.97 -25.27
N ASN A 246 5.37 3.05 -26.54
CA ASN A 246 5.83 4.07 -27.46
C ASN A 246 4.75 5.14 -27.72
N ILE A 247 5.18 6.31 -28.15
CA ILE A 247 4.33 7.40 -28.60
C ILE A 247 4.58 7.68 -30.07
N ALA A 248 3.53 8.05 -30.79
CA ALA A 248 3.62 8.54 -32.14
C ALA A 248 3.13 9.99 -32.17
N GLN A 249 3.99 10.89 -32.69
CA GLN A 249 3.74 12.33 -32.64
C GLN A 249 3.54 12.83 -31.18
N GLU A 250 2.30 13.12 -30.76
CA GLU A 250 1.98 13.69 -29.45
C GLU A 250 1.04 12.80 -28.62
N ALA A 251 0.76 11.57 -29.05
CA ALA A 251 -0.13 10.63 -28.38
C ALA A 251 0.47 9.23 -28.32
N ASN A 252 0.01 8.43 -27.36
CA ASN A 252 0.41 7.04 -27.24
C ASN A 252 -0.07 6.23 -28.44
N MET A 253 0.79 5.34 -28.96
CA MET A 253 0.48 4.49 -30.11
C MET A 253 -0.75 3.60 -29.88
N TYR A 254 -1.03 3.21 -28.63
CA TYR A 254 -2.23 2.47 -28.26
C TYR A 254 -3.51 3.10 -28.81
N PHE A 255 -3.67 4.41 -28.68
CA PHE A 255 -4.88 5.12 -29.14
C PHE A 255 -4.95 5.28 -30.66
N GLY A 256 -3.85 5.05 -31.37
CA GLY A 256 -3.82 4.98 -32.83
C GLY A 256 -4.41 3.67 -33.39
N THR A 257 -4.25 2.58 -32.64
CA THR A 257 -4.77 1.24 -32.99
C THR A 257 -6.13 0.95 -32.38
N HIS A 258 -6.49 1.62 -31.24
CA HIS A 258 -7.76 1.45 -30.50
C HIS A 258 -8.56 2.76 -30.49
N LEU A 259 -9.04 3.20 -31.66
CA LEU A 259 -9.71 4.49 -31.82
C LEU A 259 -11.02 4.63 -31.03
N ASN A 260 -11.72 3.51 -30.77
CA ASN A 260 -12.94 3.45 -29.96
C ASN A 260 -12.67 3.64 -28.44
N HIS A 261 -11.44 3.44 -28.00
CA HIS A 261 -11.02 3.66 -26.61
C HIS A 261 -10.77 5.13 -26.29
N MET A 262 -10.80 6.00 -27.29
CA MET A 262 -10.78 7.45 -27.11
C MET A 262 -12.22 7.99 -27.13
N LEU A 263 -12.75 8.30 -25.95
CA LEU A 263 -14.14 8.79 -25.80
C LEU A 263 -14.28 10.28 -26.15
N GLY A 264 -13.23 10.89 -26.64
CA GLY A 264 -13.19 12.25 -27.18
C GLY A 264 -12.39 12.32 -28.47
N ARG A 265 -11.91 13.51 -28.81
CA ARG A 265 -11.02 13.80 -29.94
C ARG A 265 -9.82 14.63 -29.47
N MET A 266 -8.60 14.20 -29.85
CA MET A 266 -7.41 15.00 -29.59
C MET A 266 -7.42 16.27 -30.42
N MET A 267 -7.20 17.41 -29.78
CA MET A 267 -7.12 18.72 -30.40
C MET A 267 -5.93 19.50 -29.87
N GLU A 268 -5.30 20.25 -30.74
CA GLU A 268 -4.29 21.23 -30.35
C GLU A 268 -4.97 22.50 -29.82
N GLU A 269 -4.56 22.96 -28.65
CA GLU A 269 -5.03 24.17 -28.00
C GLU A 269 -3.85 25.04 -27.58
N SER A 270 -3.98 26.35 -27.76
CA SER A 270 -3.00 27.31 -27.26
C SER A 270 -3.21 27.56 -25.77
N GLY A 271 -2.21 27.32 -24.95
CA GLY A 271 -2.22 27.58 -23.51
C GLY A 271 -1.18 28.63 -23.10
N PRO A 272 -1.16 29.03 -21.82
CA PRO A 272 -0.20 30.03 -21.30
C PRO A 272 1.27 29.65 -21.50
N TYR A 273 1.55 28.35 -21.63
CA TYR A 273 2.92 27.81 -21.77
C TYR A 273 3.19 27.24 -23.17
N GLY A 274 2.37 27.61 -24.19
CA GLY A 274 2.50 27.14 -25.55
C GLY A 274 1.37 26.21 -25.98
N LYS A 275 1.60 25.48 -27.09
CA LYS A 275 0.63 24.53 -27.63
C LYS A 275 0.56 23.28 -26.77
N ARG A 276 -0.66 22.83 -26.46
CA ARG A 276 -0.93 21.58 -25.75
C ARG A 276 -1.96 20.74 -26.48
N PHE A 277 -1.84 19.44 -26.44
CA PHE A 277 -2.84 18.50 -26.95
C PHE A 277 -3.79 18.11 -25.82
N VAL A 278 -5.08 18.26 -26.05
CA VAL A 278 -6.16 17.94 -25.10
C VAL A 278 -7.19 17.05 -25.76
N CYS A 279 -7.83 16.19 -24.97
CA CYS A 279 -8.96 15.41 -25.43
C CYS A 279 -10.24 16.23 -25.20
N LYS A 280 -10.91 16.63 -26.25
CA LYS A 280 -12.22 17.30 -26.23
C LYS A 280 -13.34 16.31 -26.52
N GLU A 281 -14.56 16.65 -26.19
CA GLU A 281 -15.74 15.87 -26.57
C GLU A 281 -15.83 15.72 -28.10
N LYS A 282 -16.41 14.61 -28.54
CA LYS A 282 -16.77 14.41 -29.94
C LYS A 282 -17.92 15.34 -30.29
N GLU A 283 -17.90 15.87 -31.50
CA GLU A 283 -18.93 16.79 -31.96
C GLU A 283 -20.32 16.13 -31.95
N GLY A 284 -21.28 16.74 -31.28
CA GLY A 284 -22.65 16.22 -31.13
C GLY A 284 -22.83 15.01 -30.21
N MET A 285 -21.81 14.62 -29.47
CA MET A 285 -21.88 13.48 -28.53
C MET A 285 -21.07 13.76 -27.27
N ASP A 286 -21.75 13.79 -26.12
CA ASP A 286 -21.05 13.92 -24.83
C ASP A 286 -20.31 12.61 -24.43
N TRP A 287 -19.40 12.72 -23.47
CA TRP A 287 -18.62 11.57 -23.02
C TRP A 287 -19.49 10.48 -22.35
N LYS A 288 -20.64 10.85 -21.77
CA LYS A 288 -21.55 9.88 -21.12
C LYS A 288 -22.19 8.96 -22.18
N ALA A 289 -22.61 9.54 -23.29
CA ALA A 289 -23.12 8.78 -24.42
C ALA A 289 -22.03 7.89 -25.05
N CYS A 290 -20.76 8.35 -25.05
CA CYS A 290 -19.64 7.51 -25.48
C CYS A 290 -19.44 6.29 -24.57
N ILE A 291 -19.60 6.46 -23.25
CA ILE A 291 -19.55 5.35 -22.28
C ILE A 291 -20.67 4.34 -22.56
N ASP A 292 -21.90 4.81 -22.76
CA ASP A 292 -23.06 3.94 -22.99
C ASP A 292 -22.93 3.10 -24.27
N ASN A 293 -22.17 3.58 -25.25
CA ASN A 293 -21.89 2.90 -26.52
C ASN A 293 -20.54 2.17 -26.57
N PHE A 294 -19.81 2.14 -25.44
CA PHE A 294 -18.54 1.46 -25.39
C PHE A 294 -18.72 -0.07 -25.30
N HIS A 295 -17.94 -0.81 -26.06
CA HIS A 295 -17.89 -2.25 -26.03
C HIS A 295 -16.44 -2.72 -25.94
N LEU A 296 -16.16 -3.56 -24.94
CA LEU A 296 -14.86 -4.19 -24.81
C LEU A 296 -14.66 -5.25 -25.90
N GLU A 297 -13.46 -5.35 -26.44
CA GLU A 297 -13.12 -6.35 -27.43
C GLU A 297 -13.30 -7.77 -26.90
N SER A 298 -13.83 -8.65 -27.75
CA SER A 298 -14.19 -10.02 -27.33
C SER A 298 -13.01 -10.83 -26.78
N TYR A 299 -11.78 -10.56 -27.25
CA TYR A 299 -10.58 -11.25 -26.76
C TYR A 299 -10.14 -10.83 -25.35
N LEU A 300 -10.69 -9.74 -24.82
CA LEU A 300 -10.45 -9.28 -23.44
C LEU A 300 -11.52 -9.76 -22.44
N LYS A 301 -12.58 -10.42 -22.94
CA LYS A 301 -13.62 -10.96 -22.07
C LYS A 301 -13.14 -12.20 -21.33
N ASP A 302 -13.48 -12.29 -20.05
CA ASP A 302 -13.14 -13.41 -19.16
C ASP A 302 -11.62 -13.73 -19.09
N VAL A 303 -10.76 -12.75 -19.29
CA VAL A 303 -9.29 -12.93 -19.19
C VAL A 303 -8.80 -12.89 -17.74
N TYR A 304 -9.63 -12.46 -16.79
CA TYR A 304 -9.26 -12.46 -15.39
C TYR A 304 -9.05 -13.90 -14.91
N GLU A 305 -7.89 -14.12 -14.33
CA GLU A 305 -7.59 -15.38 -13.67
C GLU A 305 -7.93 -15.23 -12.17
N PRO A 306 -9.03 -15.85 -11.69
CA PRO A 306 -9.28 -15.91 -10.26
C PRO A 306 -8.03 -16.38 -9.56
N GLY A 307 -7.70 -15.77 -8.43
CA GLY A 307 -6.70 -16.33 -7.56
C GLY A 307 -7.05 -17.79 -7.40
N GLN A 308 -6.09 -18.70 -7.62
CA GLN A 308 -6.36 -20.07 -7.25
C GLN A 308 -6.81 -19.95 -5.79
N THR A 309 -8.07 -20.32 -5.50
CA THR A 309 -8.42 -20.85 -4.21
C THR A 309 -7.47 -22.01 -4.07
N ILE A 310 -6.31 -21.75 -3.53
CA ILE A 310 -5.45 -22.78 -3.02
C ILE A 310 -6.24 -23.31 -1.82
N GLU A 311 -7.15 -24.23 -2.11
CA GLU A 311 -7.50 -25.25 -1.14
C GLU A 311 -6.16 -25.83 -0.73
N ASN A 312 -5.69 -25.49 0.46
CA ASN A 312 -4.43 -25.88 1.06
C ASN A 312 -3.12 -25.28 0.49
N ASN A 313 -2.96 -23.96 0.57
CA ASN A 313 -1.72 -23.37 1.05
C ASN A 313 -2.13 -22.06 1.76
N ASP A 314 -2.31 -22.23 3.07
CA ASP A 314 -2.64 -21.19 4.03
C ASP A 314 -1.53 -20.13 4.12
N GLU A 315 -1.38 -19.28 3.12
CA GLU A 315 -0.82 -17.96 3.34
C GLU A 315 -1.93 -17.11 3.96
N GLU A 316 -2.34 -17.51 5.18
CA GLU A 316 -3.32 -16.80 5.95
C GLU A 316 -2.70 -15.50 6.44
N TYR A 317 -3.05 -14.39 5.81
CA TYR A 317 -2.76 -13.07 6.34
C TYR A 317 -3.87 -12.66 7.30
N VAL A 318 -3.48 -12.29 8.51
CA VAL A 318 -4.40 -11.77 9.53
C VAL A 318 -3.94 -10.37 9.96
N PRO A 319 -4.85 -9.51 10.43
CA PRO A 319 -4.46 -8.23 11.02
C PRO A 319 -3.45 -8.43 12.14
N ALA A 320 -2.48 -7.50 12.23
CA ALA A 320 -1.45 -7.55 13.27
C ALA A 320 -2.05 -7.36 14.66
N VAL A 321 -1.52 -8.11 15.62
CA VAL A 321 -1.84 -7.96 17.05
C VAL A 321 -0.67 -7.28 17.78
N ASP A 322 -0.99 -6.53 18.84
CA ASP A 322 0.02 -5.77 19.60
C ASP A 322 1.04 -6.66 20.30
N SER A 323 0.69 -7.92 20.56
CA SER A 323 1.59 -8.89 21.21
C SER A 323 2.77 -9.33 20.34
N ILE A 324 2.74 -9.09 19.03
CA ILE A 324 3.84 -9.40 18.11
C ILE A 324 4.40 -8.07 17.58
N SER A 325 5.68 -7.82 17.83
CA SER A 325 6.37 -6.61 17.33
C SER A 325 6.46 -6.59 15.82
N ASN A 326 6.56 -5.40 15.23
CA ASN A 326 6.78 -5.27 13.79
C ASN A 326 8.10 -5.93 13.38
N MET A 327 8.17 -6.48 12.17
CA MET A 327 9.32 -7.21 11.60
C MET A 327 9.79 -8.36 12.51
N SER A 328 8.86 -9.06 13.15
CA SER A 328 9.16 -10.16 14.08
C SER A 328 8.26 -11.36 13.87
N TYR A 329 8.82 -12.54 14.15
CA TYR A 329 8.04 -13.76 14.33
C TYR A 329 7.35 -13.77 15.70
N GLY A 330 6.14 -14.33 15.76
CA GLY A 330 5.41 -14.52 17.01
C GLY A 330 4.46 -15.70 16.95
N ILE A 331 3.88 -16.06 18.09
CA ILE A 331 2.86 -17.11 18.19
C ILE A 331 1.52 -16.43 18.46
N TYR A 332 0.53 -16.73 17.64
CA TYR A 332 -0.84 -16.28 17.78
C TYR A 332 -1.79 -17.43 17.46
N ASN A 333 -2.77 -17.70 18.32
CA ASN A 333 -3.70 -18.83 18.21
C ASN A 333 -2.99 -20.16 17.89
N ASP A 334 -1.91 -20.47 18.62
CA ASP A 334 -1.08 -21.67 18.48
C ASP A 334 -0.34 -21.84 17.15
N HIS A 335 -0.34 -20.83 16.28
CA HIS A 335 0.36 -20.81 15.01
C HIS A 335 1.48 -19.77 15.00
N ILE A 336 2.52 -20.01 14.18
CA ILE A 336 3.62 -19.07 13.99
C ILE A 336 3.22 -18.07 12.90
N TYR A 337 3.37 -16.80 13.21
CA TYR A 337 3.18 -15.70 12.27
C TYR A 337 4.42 -14.84 12.19
N TYR A 338 4.66 -14.26 11.02
CA TYR A 338 5.62 -13.17 10.82
C TYR A 338 4.84 -11.88 10.64
N ARG A 339 5.04 -10.93 11.54
CA ARG A 339 4.44 -9.60 11.41
C ARG A 339 5.32 -8.71 10.55
N LYS A 340 4.74 -8.21 9.48
CA LYS A 340 5.29 -7.11 8.70
C LYS A 340 4.20 -6.05 8.68
N ASN A 341 4.45 -5.06 9.56
CA ASN A 341 3.60 -3.90 9.67
C ASN A 341 2.18 -4.22 10.22
N SER A 342 1.08 -3.79 9.55
CA SER A 342 -0.29 -4.02 10.02
C SER A 342 -0.84 -5.42 9.77
N MET A 343 -0.05 -6.31 9.14
CA MET A 343 -0.47 -7.65 8.79
C MET A 343 0.52 -8.69 9.33
N MET A 344 -0.02 -9.88 9.58
CA MET A 344 0.78 -11.05 9.96
C MET A 344 0.55 -12.17 8.96
N LYS A 345 1.65 -12.71 8.42
CA LYS A 345 1.65 -13.87 7.53
C LYS A 345 1.84 -15.14 8.37
N LYS A 346 0.94 -16.11 8.22
CA LYS A 346 1.08 -17.42 8.84
C LYS A 346 2.29 -18.15 8.24
N ILE A 347 3.13 -18.69 9.08
CA ILE A 347 4.25 -19.54 8.70
C ILE A 347 3.79 -20.99 8.80
N PRO A 348 4.12 -21.87 7.83
CA PRO A 348 3.76 -23.28 7.92
C PRO A 348 4.22 -23.89 9.26
N ASP A 349 3.29 -24.52 9.98
CA ASP A 349 3.55 -25.07 11.32
C ASP A 349 4.40 -26.36 11.32
N THR A 350 4.67 -26.90 10.14
CA THR A 350 5.36 -28.19 9.98
C THR A 350 6.76 -28.01 9.41
N GLY A 351 7.59 -29.00 9.68
CA GLY A 351 8.95 -29.04 9.15
C GLY A 351 10.02 -28.46 10.10
N MET A 352 11.28 -28.52 9.64
CA MET A 352 12.44 -28.13 10.45
C MET A 352 12.55 -26.61 10.60
N VAL A 353 12.08 -25.85 9.60
CA VAL A 353 12.12 -24.38 9.62
C VAL A 353 11.19 -23.86 10.72
N ALA A 354 9.93 -24.32 10.78
CA ALA A 354 8.98 -23.95 11.83
C ALA A 354 9.52 -24.26 13.24
N LYS A 355 10.12 -25.42 13.43
CA LYS A 355 10.72 -25.82 14.71
C LYS A 355 11.90 -24.92 15.10
N ARG A 356 12.70 -24.45 14.14
CA ARG A 356 13.77 -23.47 14.38
C ARG A 356 13.21 -22.11 14.78
N ILE A 357 12.22 -21.62 14.03
CA ILE A 357 11.56 -20.32 14.31
C ILE A 357 10.94 -20.34 15.71
N ALA A 358 10.17 -21.38 16.05
CA ALA A 358 9.54 -21.50 17.39
C ALA A 358 10.58 -21.48 18.52
N ALA A 359 11.70 -22.23 18.36
CA ALA A 359 12.74 -22.25 19.36
C ALA A 359 13.52 -20.93 19.45
N MET A 360 13.68 -20.18 18.36
CA MET A 360 14.30 -18.85 18.38
C MET A 360 13.37 -17.80 18.96
N ILE A 361 12.05 -17.90 18.76
CA ILE A 361 11.03 -17.08 19.47
C ILE A 361 11.16 -17.32 21.00
N GLU A 362 11.21 -18.57 21.44
CA GLU A 362 11.36 -18.92 22.86
C GLU A 362 12.65 -18.29 23.43
N LEU A 363 13.78 -18.47 22.76
CA LEU A 363 15.08 -17.93 23.17
C LEU A 363 15.09 -16.41 23.22
N ARG A 364 14.52 -15.74 22.18
CA ARG A 364 14.37 -14.28 22.13
C ARG A 364 13.56 -13.74 23.31
N ASN A 365 12.42 -14.36 23.58
CA ASN A 365 11.54 -13.89 24.63
C ASN A 365 12.20 -14.02 26.01
N VAL A 366 12.89 -15.13 26.27
CA VAL A 366 13.66 -15.32 27.51
C VAL A 366 14.81 -14.31 27.63
N LEU A 367 15.50 -14.01 26.54
CA LEU A 367 16.56 -12.99 26.51
C LEU A 367 16.00 -11.58 26.79
N LYS A 368 14.92 -11.21 26.12
CA LYS A 368 14.26 -9.90 26.34
C LYS A 368 13.74 -9.76 27.78
N GLU A 369 13.22 -10.84 28.37
CA GLU A 369 12.81 -10.89 29.77
C GLU A 369 13.99 -10.63 30.73
N LEU A 370 15.14 -11.28 30.51
CA LEU A 370 16.35 -11.05 31.30
C LEU A 370 16.85 -9.60 31.14
N ILE A 371 16.96 -9.10 29.91
CA ILE A 371 17.39 -7.72 29.63
C ILE A 371 16.48 -6.74 30.36
N SER A 372 15.14 -6.92 30.28
CA SER A 372 14.18 -6.07 30.98
C SER A 372 14.38 -6.09 32.51
N LYS A 373 14.78 -7.21 33.06
CA LYS A 373 15.11 -7.32 34.50
C LYS A 373 16.43 -6.68 34.87
N GLU A 374 17.46 -6.82 34.00
CA GLU A 374 18.74 -6.15 34.21
C GLU A 374 18.64 -4.61 34.19
N MET A 375 17.68 -4.08 33.40
CA MET A 375 17.41 -2.64 33.32
C MET A 375 16.67 -2.08 34.56
N GLN A 376 16.11 -2.93 35.39
CA GLN A 376 15.44 -2.52 36.63
C GLN A 376 16.46 -2.39 37.78
N ASP A 377 16.16 -1.51 38.74
CA ASP A 377 16.94 -1.36 39.97
C ASP A 377 16.58 -2.47 40.99
N VAL A 378 17.05 -3.68 40.68
CA VAL A 378 16.82 -4.88 41.49
C VAL A 378 18.14 -5.58 41.80
N SER A 379 18.18 -6.37 42.87
CA SER A 379 19.39 -7.12 43.24
C SER A 379 19.75 -8.22 42.23
N ASP A 380 21.02 -8.56 42.14
CA ASP A 380 21.52 -9.62 41.26
C ASP A 380 20.92 -11.00 41.60
N GLU A 381 20.58 -11.24 42.89
CA GLU A 381 19.89 -12.47 43.27
C GLU A 381 18.50 -12.57 42.62
N SER A 382 17.82 -11.45 42.42
CA SER A 382 16.50 -11.40 41.78
C SER A 382 16.58 -11.66 40.27
N ILE A 383 17.74 -11.43 39.66
CA ILE A 383 18.00 -11.62 38.21
C ILE A 383 18.44 -13.07 37.92
N GLU A 384 19.08 -13.73 38.87
CA GLU A 384 19.68 -15.07 38.70
C GLU A 384 18.70 -16.14 38.16
N PRO A 385 17.42 -16.20 38.57
CA PRO A 385 16.46 -17.15 37.95
C PRO A 385 16.28 -16.97 36.46
N TYR A 386 16.24 -15.72 35.99
CA TYR A 386 16.10 -15.39 34.55
C TYR A 386 17.35 -15.77 33.75
N ARG A 387 18.54 -15.56 34.35
CA ARG A 387 19.82 -15.98 33.76
C ARG A 387 19.93 -17.51 33.67
N LYS A 388 19.51 -18.24 34.67
CA LYS A 388 19.40 -19.70 34.63
C LYS A 388 18.45 -20.17 33.53
N LYS A 389 17.29 -19.53 33.41
CA LYS A 389 16.30 -19.82 32.35
C LYS A 389 16.92 -19.61 30.97
N LEU A 390 17.64 -18.49 30.75
CA LEU A 390 18.34 -18.23 29.50
C LEU A 390 19.38 -19.31 29.17
N ASN A 391 20.22 -19.70 30.14
CA ASN A 391 21.19 -20.75 29.97
C ASN A 391 20.54 -22.08 29.54
N MET A 392 19.51 -22.51 30.25
CA MET A 392 18.79 -23.75 29.93
C MET A 392 18.15 -23.71 28.54
N THR A 393 17.53 -22.60 28.17
CA THR A 393 16.86 -22.43 26.88
C THR A 393 17.89 -22.43 25.74
N TYR A 394 19.02 -21.72 25.91
CA TYR A 394 20.11 -21.69 24.94
C TYR A 394 20.75 -23.07 24.76
N ASP A 395 21.05 -23.79 25.84
CA ASP A 395 21.68 -25.12 25.76
C ASP A 395 20.76 -26.13 25.09
N LYS A 396 19.45 -26.08 25.36
CA LYS A 396 18.44 -26.87 24.67
C LYS A 396 18.37 -26.55 23.19
N PHE A 397 18.41 -25.24 22.84
CA PHE A 397 18.42 -24.76 21.47
C PHE A 397 19.67 -25.25 20.73
N GLN A 398 20.87 -24.98 21.28
CA GLN A 398 22.15 -25.34 20.68
C GLN A 398 22.28 -26.85 20.45
N LYS A 399 21.89 -27.67 21.43
CA LYS A 399 21.90 -29.13 21.30
C LYS A 399 21.05 -29.64 20.14
N LYS A 400 19.92 -28.95 19.83
CA LYS A 400 18.98 -29.43 18.82
C LYS A 400 19.21 -28.82 17.44
N PHE A 401 19.60 -27.54 17.37
CA PHE A 401 19.65 -26.75 16.14
C PHE A 401 21.04 -26.22 15.78
N GLY A 402 22.04 -26.44 16.65
CA GLY A 402 23.40 -25.89 16.48
C GLY A 402 23.47 -24.40 16.85
N LEU A 403 24.51 -23.74 16.41
CA LEU A 403 24.76 -22.33 16.68
C LEU A 403 23.70 -21.43 16.04
N ILE A 404 23.37 -20.32 16.69
CA ILE A 404 22.46 -19.29 16.16
C ILE A 404 22.94 -18.80 14.79
N HIS A 405 24.25 -18.60 14.63
CA HIS A 405 24.90 -18.20 13.38
C HIS A 405 24.89 -19.26 12.27
N SER A 406 24.47 -20.51 12.56
CA SER A 406 24.46 -21.55 11.54
C SER A 406 23.55 -21.17 10.36
N ARG A 407 23.94 -21.57 9.14
CA ARG A 407 23.20 -21.24 7.92
C ARG A 407 21.71 -21.55 8.02
N GLY A 408 21.33 -22.69 8.62
CA GLY A 408 19.91 -23.07 8.74
C GLY A 408 19.12 -22.17 9.70
N ASN A 409 19.72 -21.73 10.80
CA ASN A 409 19.10 -20.81 11.75
C ASN A 409 19.04 -19.40 11.19
N LYS A 410 20.11 -18.93 10.52
CA LYS A 410 20.12 -17.65 9.81
C LYS A 410 19.00 -17.57 8.78
N LEU A 411 18.89 -18.52 7.88
CA LEU A 411 17.85 -18.52 6.83
C LEU A 411 16.43 -18.61 7.41
N ALA A 412 16.26 -19.25 8.59
CA ALA A 412 14.95 -19.35 9.23
C ALA A 412 14.52 -18.08 9.96
N PHE A 413 15.46 -17.24 10.45
CA PHE A 413 15.11 -16.17 11.39
C PHE A 413 15.75 -14.81 11.10
N GLN A 414 16.53 -14.65 10.04
CA GLN A 414 17.20 -13.37 9.71
C GLN A 414 16.25 -12.21 9.42
N GLU A 415 15.00 -12.50 9.12
CA GLU A 415 13.95 -11.49 8.90
C GLU A 415 13.42 -10.88 10.22
N ASP A 416 13.68 -11.54 11.37
CA ASP A 416 13.30 -11.04 12.69
C ASP A 416 14.24 -9.91 13.12
N ASP A 417 13.68 -8.79 13.57
CA ASP A 417 14.43 -7.60 14.04
C ASP A 417 15.41 -7.91 15.16
N SER A 418 15.10 -8.96 15.93
CA SER A 418 15.92 -9.41 17.07
C SER A 418 16.97 -10.47 16.69
N TYR A 419 17.11 -10.82 15.41
CA TYR A 419 18.08 -11.85 14.99
C TYR A 419 19.51 -11.51 15.43
N TYR A 420 19.96 -10.27 15.23
CA TYR A 420 21.29 -9.83 15.63
C TYR A 420 21.47 -9.76 17.15
N LEU A 421 20.41 -9.45 17.89
CA LEU A 421 20.41 -9.55 19.35
C LEU A 421 20.63 -11.01 19.80
N LEU A 422 20.00 -11.97 19.15
CA LEU A 422 20.26 -13.38 19.42
C LEU A 422 21.70 -13.80 19.06
N CYS A 423 22.23 -13.31 17.94
CA CYS A 423 23.59 -13.56 17.52
C CYS A 423 24.62 -13.08 18.57
N SER A 424 24.34 -12.00 19.29
CA SER A 424 25.23 -11.49 20.35
C SER A 424 25.40 -12.45 21.55
N LEU A 425 24.62 -13.51 21.66
CA LEU A 425 24.77 -14.57 22.67
C LEU A 425 25.98 -15.45 22.43
N GLU A 426 26.55 -15.44 21.22
CA GLU A 426 27.65 -16.32 20.78
C GLU A 426 28.88 -15.50 20.41
N ASN A 427 30.00 -15.72 21.12
CA ASN A 427 31.31 -15.23 20.73
C ASN A 427 31.99 -16.31 19.85
N LEU A 428 32.24 -16.01 18.56
CA LEU A 428 32.82 -16.93 17.61
C LEU A 428 34.32 -16.67 17.43
N ASP A 429 35.03 -17.70 17.04
CA ASP A 429 36.45 -17.62 16.59
C ASP A 429 36.51 -17.28 15.07
N GLU A 430 37.74 -17.15 14.55
CA GLU A 430 38.01 -16.84 13.14
C GLU A 430 37.48 -17.92 12.17
N ASN A 431 37.16 -19.11 12.66
CA ASN A 431 36.63 -20.23 11.90
C ASN A 431 35.08 -20.37 12.09
N ASN A 432 34.40 -19.38 12.65
CA ASN A 432 33.01 -19.42 12.99
C ASN A 432 32.59 -20.54 13.96
N LYS A 433 33.50 -20.99 14.82
CA LYS A 433 33.21 -21.92 15.92
C LYS A 433 32.97 -21.15 17.21
N LEU A 434 32.11 -21.70 18.08
CA LEU A 434 31.83 -21.09 19.37
C LEU A 434 33.10 -21.04 20.22
N LYS A 435 33.58 -19.84 20.53
CA LYS A 435 34.69 -19.58 21.46
C LYS A 435 34.17 -19.54 22.90
N SER A 436 33.08 -18.83 23.14
CA SER A 436 32.43 -18.73 24.45
C SER A 436 30.99 -18.23 24.29
N LYS A 437 30.16 -18.47 25.31
CA LYS A 437 28.90 -17.75 25.48
C LYS A 437 29.17 -16.28 25.88
N ALA A 438 28.27 -15.38 25.57
CA ALA A 438 28.35 -13.96 25.96
C ALA A 438 28.27 -13.79 27.50
N ASP A 439 28.75 -12.66 27.99
CA ASP A 439 28.81 -12.33 29.43
C ASP A 439 27.45 -12.34 30.13
N ILE A 440 26.36 -12.04 29.43
CA ILE A 440 24.99 -12.02 29.95
C ILE A 440 24.56 -13.37 30.57
N PHE A 441 25.21 -14.47 30.20
CA PHE A 441 24.97 -15.80 30.76
C PHE A 441 25.54 -15.99 32.17
N THR A 442 26.48 -15.14 32.59
CA THR A 442 27.24 -15.32 33.83
C THR A 442 27.19 -14.13 34.77
N LYS A 443 27.00 -12.91 34.23
CA LYS A 443 26.99 -11.67 35.02
C LYS A 443 26.00 -10.66 34.44
N ARG A 444 25.65 -9.66 35.27
CA ARG A 444 24.85 -8.52 34.81
C ARG A 444 25.64 -7.72 33.76
N THR A 445 25.00 -7.42 32.64
CA THR A 445 25.61 -6.68 31.53
C THR A 445 25.04 -5.28 31.38
N ILE A 446 23.83 -5.04 31.87
CA ILE A 446 23.16 -3.75 31.85
C ILE A 446 23.01 -3.25 33.28
N VAL A 447 23.67 -2.14 33.57
CA VAL A 447 23.55 -1.46 34.87
C VAL A 447 22.64 -0.25 34.68
N PRO A 448 21.54 -0.12 35.47
CA PRO A 448 20.69 1.07 35.38
C PRO A 448 21.53 2.31 35.75
N HIS A 449 21.53 3.31 34.89
CA HIS A 449 22.05 4.62 35.24
C HIS A 449 20.94 5.39 35.98
N SER A 450 21.19 5.78 37.20
CA SER A 450 20.37 6.79 37.89
C SER A 450 20.56 8.11 37.16
N VAL A 451 19.52 8.63 36.50
CA VAL A 451 19.53 9.98 35.96
C VAL A 451 19.55 10.93 37.17
N PRO A 452 20.51 11.82 37.32
CA PRO A 452 20.53 12.78 38.44
C PRO A 452 19.29 13.68 38.34
N ASP A 453 18.67 13.97 39.48
CA ASP A 453 17.48 14.83 39.61
C ASP A 453 17.69 16.24 39.00
N LYS A 454 18.93 16.65 38.82
CA LYS A 454 19.33 17.89 38.14
C LYS A 454 20.59 17.63 37.33
N VAL A 455 20.52 17.90 36.05
CA VAL A 455 21.69 17.95 35.14
C VAL A 455 22.30 19.34 35.27
N ASN A 456 23.52 19.42 35.80
CA ASN A 456 24.21 20.71 36.03
C ASN A 456 25.26 20.99 34.95
N THR A 457 25.68 20.00 34.18
CA THR A 457 26.69 20.16 33.11
C THR A 457 26.30 19.34 31.85
N ALA A 458 26.85 19.74 30.70
CA ALA A 458 26.65 18.99 29.44
C ALA A 458 27.29 17.57 29.46
N GLN A 459 28.11 17.25 30.48
CA GLN A 459 28.67 15.90 30.68
C GLN A 459 27.76 14.99 31.49
N GLU A 460 26.74 15.53 32.17
CA GLU A 460 25.76 14.79 32.99
C GLU A 460 24.47 14.51 32.19
N SER A 461 24.31 15.10 30.97
CA SER A 461 23.19 14.87 30.05
C SER A 461 23.52 13.76 29.07
#